data_cfaba9a18b7dc80c0f319b5b2320efc3
#
_entry.id   cfaba9a18b7dc80c0f319b5b2320efc3
#
_cell.length_a   1.000
_cell.length_b   1.000
_cell.length_c   1.000
_cell.angle_alpha   90.00
_cell.angle_beta   90.00
_cell.angle_gamma   90.00
#
_symmetry.space_group_name_H-M   'P 1'
#
loop_
_entity.id
_entity.type
_entity.pdbx_description
1 polymer ?
#
loop_
_entity_poly.entity_id
_entity_poly.type
_entity_poly.pdbx_seq_one_letter_code
_entity_poly.pdbx_strand_id
1 'polypeptide(L)'
;RTPSVVHGYVYRTIFVESTTQLKIVMFNDRKNAKATVANTEYWINRVLPLFRKDAGAEAHLVYLGHDNGEMISDKVQKALAGARVVSRHTCPYTPEQNGMAERANRYLDEGACAMLAAARLPEAFWAEASRHFCLIANITPWKKEGSFEIDSHQRLHGRPFSYHLLRVWGSKC
;
A
#
# COMPACT_ATOMS: atom_id res chain seq x y z
N ARG A 1 14.55 -11.86 1.45
CA ARG A 1 14.13 -11.67 2.85
C ARG A 1 13.87 -12.99 3.53
N THR A 2 14.09 -13.03 4.83
CA THR A 2 13.68 -14.17 5.68
C THR A 2 12.16 -14.32 5.61
N PRO A 3 11.59 -15.54 5.46
CA PRO A 3 10.16 -15.74 5.50
C PRO A 3 9.55 -15.22 6.82
N SER A 4 8.36 -14.59 6.76
CA SER A 4 7.69 -14.11 7.96
C SER A 4 7.23 -15.27 8.85
N VAL A 5 7.21 -15.05 10.17
CA VAL A 5 6.91 -16.11 11.16
C VAL A 5 5.48 -16.65 11.00
N VAL A 6 4.51 -15.75 10.77
CA VAL A 6 3.09 -16.15 10.84
C VAL A 6 2.61 -16.81 9.55
N HIS A 7 3.05 -16.31 8.39
CA HIS A 7 2.50 -16.73 7.10
C HIS A 7 3.55 -17.13 6.07
N GLY A 8 4.84 -17.11 6.40
CA GLY A 8 5.91 -17.44 5.47
C GLY A 8 6.08 -16.46 4.32
N TYR A 9 5.61 -15.22 4.45
CA TYR A 9 5.72 -14.21 3.41
C TYR A 9 7.18 -13.83 3.16
N VAL A 10 7.52 -13.64 1.89
CA VAL A 10 8.87 -13.25 1.44
C VAL A 10 8.84 -11.93 0.66
N TYR A 11 7.70 -11.59 0.05
CA TYR A 11 7.54 -10.41 -0.76
C TYR A 11 6.42 -9.51 -0.26
N ARG A 12 6.59 -8.20 -0.45
CA ARG A 12 5.60 -7.18 -0.22
C ARG A 12 5.34 -6.42 -1.51
N THR A 13 4.08 -6.27 -1.88
CA THR A 13 3.59 -5.33 -2.89
C THR A 13 3.00 -4.13 -2.18
N ILE A 14 3.29 -2.93 -2.66
CA ILE A 14 2.73 -1.69 -2.13
C ILE A 14 1.94 -0.97 -3.22
N PHE A 15 0.77 -0.48 -2.87
CA PHE A 15 0.01 0.48 -3.64
C PHE A 15 -0.02 1.80 -2.87
N VAL A 16 0.23 2.91 -3.58
CA VAL A 16 0.20 4.25 -3.01
C VAL A 16 -0.74 5.10 -3.86
N GLU A 17 -1.71 5.71 -3.23
CA GLU A 17 -2.60 6.65 -3.90
C GLU A 17 -2.01 8.06 -3.80
N SER A 18 -1.98 8.77 -4.94
CA SER A 18 -1.23 10.02 -5.07
C SER A 18 -1.84 11.21 -4.34
N THR A 19 -3.16 11.25 -4.24
CA THR A 19 -3.92 12.39 -3.67
C THR A 19 -4.04 12.29 -2.16
N THR A 20 -4.45 11.14 -1.66
CA THR A 20 -4.67 10.90 -0.22
C THR A 20 -3.42 10.38 0.48
N GLN A 21 -2.39 9.98 -0.28
CA GLN A 21 -1.18 9.31 0.21
C GLN A 21 -1.49 8.00 0.95
N LEU A 22 -2.68 7.42 0.74
CA LEU A 22 -3.05 6.13 1.29
C LEU A 22 -2.09 5.05 0.78
N LYS A 23 -1.60 4.25 1.71
CA LYS A 23 -0.70 3.13 1.43
C LYS A 23 -1.41 1.83 1.74
N ILE A 24 -1.27 0.86 0.84
CA ILE A 24 -1.81 -0.49 1.01
C ILE A 24 -0.70 -1.49 0.76
N VAL A 25 -0.51 -2.38 1.71
CA VAL A 25 0.50 -3.43 1.63
C VAL A 25 -0.15 -4.79 1.48
N MET A 26 0.38 -5.58 0.57
CA MET A 26 0.00 -6.96 0.36
C MET A 26 1.25 -7.83 0.43
N PHE A 27 1.11 -9.03 0.98
CA PHE A 27 2.22 -9.92 1.22
C PHE A 27 2.02 -11.24 0.50
N ASN A 28 3.10 -11.79 -0.03
CA ASN A 28 3.10 -13.04 -0.77
C ASN A 28 4.29 -13.91 -0.35
N ASP A 29 4.10 -15.22 -0.42
CA ASP A 29 5.16 -16.21 -0.24
C ASP A 29 6.07 -16.32 -1.46
N ARG A 30 5.57 -15.92 -2.64
CA ARG A 30 6.30 -16.01 -3.92
C ARG A 30 6.10 -14.77 -4.75
N LYS A 31 7.17 -14.42 -5.49
CA LYS A 31 7.12 -13.41 -6.54
C LYS A 31 6.81 -14.08 -7.87
N ASN A 32 5.53 -14.09 -8.27
CA ASN A 32 5.10 -14.67 -9.53
C ASN A 32 3.84 -13.95 -10.08
N ALA A 33 3.56 -14.16 -11.36
CA ALA A 33 2.42 -13.53 -12.03
C ALA A 33 1.06 -13.85 -11.36
N LYS A 34 0.89 -15.03 -10.76
CA LYS A 34 -0.34 -15.39 -10.06
C LYS A 34 -0.57 -14.52 -8.81
N ALA A 35 0.49 -14.28 -8.02
CA ALA A 35 0.42 -13.40 -6.87
C ALA A 35 0.12 -11.95 -7.28
N THR A 36 0.75 -11.48 -8.36
CA THR A 36 0.51 -10.13 -8.90
C THR A 36 -0.93 -9.96 -9.38
N VAL A 37 -1.48 -10.95 -10.09
CA VAL A 37 -2.90 -10.95 -10.51
C VAL A 37 -3.81 -10.89 -9.27
N ALA A 38 -3.60 -11.75 -8.28
CA ALA A 38 -4.42 -11.78 -7.06
C ALA A 38 -4.36 -10.44 -6.29
N ASN A 39 -3.19 -9.84 -6.16
CA ASN A 39 -3.03 -8.52 -5.54
C ASN A 39 -3.76 -7.42 -6.32
N THR A 40 -3.67 -7.45 -7.65
CA THR A 40 -4.36 -6.49 -8.52
C THR A 40 -5.88 -6.64 -8.44
N GLU A 41 -6.39 -7.88 -8.49
CA GLU A 41 -7.81 -8.15 -8.34
C GLU A 41 -8.34 -7.74 -6.96
N TYR A 42 -7.58 -8.00 -5.90
CA TYR A 42 -7.94 -7.51 -4.56
C TYR A 42 -8.03 -5.98 -4.54
N TRP A 43 -7.04 -5.29 -5.11
CA TRP A 43 -7.04 -3.84 -5.20
C TRP A 43 -8.24 -3.32 -6.00
N ILE A 44 -8.53 -3.91 -7.17
CA ILE A 44 -9.68 -3.56 -8.01
C ILE A 44 -11.01 -3.75 -7.26
N ASN A 45 -11.16 -4.88 -6.58
CA ASN A 45 -12.47 -5.27 -6.00
C ASN A 45 -12.72 -4.67 -4.61
N ARG A 46 -11.67 -4.33 -3.86
CA ARG A 46 -11.79 -3.88 -2.46
C ARG A 46 -11.39 -2.44 -2.24
N VAL A 47 -10.43 -1.94 -2.99
CA VAL A 47 -9.83 -0.62 -2.76
C VAL A 47 -10.36 0.40 -3.74
N LEU A 48 -10.33 0.09 -5.03
CA LEU A 48 -10.79 0.99 -6.08
C LEU A 48 -12.23 1.52 -5.89
N PRO A 49 -13.22 0.71 -5.42
CA PRO A 49 -14.56 1.20 -5.15
C PRO A 49 -14.62 2.29 -4.07
N LEU A 50 -13.70 2.27 -3.10
CA LEU A 50 -13.66 3.30 -2.04
C LEU A 50 -13.33 4.67 -2.62
N PHE A 51 -12.40 4.73 -3.58
CA PHE A 51 -12.04 5.98 -4.26
C PHE A 51 -13.12 6.45 -5.24
N ARG A 52 -13.87 5.52 -5.83
CA ARG A 52 -14.95 5.86 -6.78
C ARG A 52 -16.24 6.32 -6.12
N LYS A 53 -16.46 5.98 -4.86
CA LYS A 53 -17.65 6.33 -4.11
C LYS A 53 -17.81 7.84 -3.95
N ASP A 54 -16.71 8.55 -3.80
CA ASP A 54 -16.70 10.00 -3.58
C ASP A 54 -16.64 10.80 -4.90
N ALA A 55 -16.42 10.13 -6.03
CA ALA A 55 -16.20 10.78 -7.33
C ALA A 55 -17.46 11.09 -8.13
N GLY A 56 -18.66 10.77 -7.60
CA GLY A 56 -19.92 10.94 -8.31
C GLY A 56 -20.13 9.97 -9.48
N ALA A 57 -21.24 10.11 -10.23
CA ALA A 57 -21.63 9.18 -11.29
C ALA A 57 -20.73 9.19 -12.54
N GLU A 58 -19.90 10.20 -12.72
CA GLU A 58 -18.90 10.24 -13.78
C GLU A 58 -17.67 9.44 -13.33
N ALA A 59 -17.54 8.23 -13.84
CA ALA A 59 -16.41 7.33 -13.56
C ALA A 59 -15.10 7.99 -13.97
N HIS A 60 -14.40 8.60 -13.02
CA HIS A 60 -13.07 9.14 -13.26
C HIS A 60 -12.14 8.02 -13.71
N LEU A 61 -11.39 8.32 -14.74
CA LEU A 61 -10.36 7.44 -15.27
C LEU A 61 -9.26 7.31 -14.21
N VAL A 62 -9.07 6.12 -13.69
CA VAL A 62 -8.02 5.83 -12.70
C VAL A 62 -6.77 5.40 -13.44
N TYR A 63 -5.65 5.98 -13.06
CA TYR A 63 -4.34 5.62 -13.60
C TYR A 63 -3.56 4.81 -12.57
N LEU A 64 -3.02 3.67 -12.98
CA LEU A 64 -2.10 2.87 -12.18
C LEU A 64 -0.70 2.92 -12.79
N GLY A 65 0.20 3.68 -12.14
CA GLY A 65 1.61 3.70 -12.49
C GLY A 65 2.34 2.51 -11.88
N HIS A 66 3.19 1.83 -12.66
CA HIS A 66 3.99 0.70 -12.18
C HIS A 66 5.29 0.58 -12.99
N ASP A 67 6.26 -0.12 -12.42
CA ASP A 67 7.48 -0.49 -13.13
C ASP A 67 7.24 -1.58 -14.19
N ASN A 68 8.26 -1.85 -14.98
CA ASN A 68 8.22 -2.84 -16.07
C ASN A 68 8.35 -4.29 -15.56
N GLY A 69 7.80 -4.57 -14.39
CA GLY A 69 7.83 -5.91 -13.78
C GLY A 69 6.63 -6.79 -14.16
N GLU A 70 6.15 -7.55 -13.20
CA GLU A 70 5.09 -8.55 -13.40
C GLU A 70 3.71 -7.97 -13.73
N MET A 71 3.53 -6.65 -13.55
CA MET A 71 2.29 -5.94 -13.88
C MET A 71 2.02 -5.88 -15.40
N ILE A 72 3.01 -6.20 -16.24
CA ILE A 72 2.88 -6.23 -17.71
C ILE A 72 2.09 -7.46 -18.20
N SER A 73 1.90 -8.48 -17.38
CA SER A 73 1.24 -9.71 -17.82
C SER A 73 -0.16 -9.44 -18.40
N ASP A 74 -0.51 -10.12 -19.48
CA ASP A 74 -1.81 -9.96 -20.17
C ASP A 74 -3.00 -10.12 -19.23
N LYS A 75 -2.89 -11.01 -18.23
CA LYS A 75 -3.94 -11.23 -17.23
C LYS A 75 -4.17 -9.99 -16.36
N VAL A 76 -3.10 -9.35 -15.90
CA VAL A 76 -3.18 -8.10 -15.13
C VAL A 76 -3.76 -6.98 -15.99
N GLN A 77 -3.26 -6.83 -17.22
CA GLN A 77 -3.73 -5.78 -18.13
C GLN A 77 -5.22 -5.95 -18.47
N LYS A 78 -5.69 -7.17 -18.70
CA LYS A 78 -7.12 -7.46 -18.92
C LYS A 78 -7.97 -7.12 -17.68
N ALA A 79 -7.49 -7.45 -16.48
CA ALA A 79 -8.20 -7.12 -15.24
C ALA A 79 -8.30 -5.60 -15.03
N LEU A 80 -7.22 -4.87 -15.26
CA LEU A 80 -7.19 -3.40 -15.18
C LEU A 80 -8.14 -2.76 -16.21
N ALA A 81 -8.08 -3.20 -17.47
CA ALA A 81 -8.95 -2.71 -18.54
C ALA A 81 -10.44 -2.97 -18.23
N GLY A 82 -10.79 -4.17 -17.75
CA GLY A 82 -12.14 -4.51 -17.32
C GLY A 82 -12.65 -3.63 -16.17
N ALA A 83 -11.74 -3.16 -15.31
CA ALA A 83 -12.05 -2.23 -14.23
C ALA A 83 -11.96 -0.74 -14.64
N ARG A 84 -11.78 -0.43 -15.93
CA ARG A 84 -11.56 0.95 -16.44
C ARG A 84 -10.40 1.66 -15.74
N VAL A 85 -9.30 0.94 -15.53
CA VAL A 85 -8.04 1.44 -14.98
C VAL A 85 -7.02 1.49 -16.12
N VAL A 86 -6.44 2.66 -16.33
CA VAL A 86 -5.37 2.84 -17.33
C VAL A 86 -4.03 2.49 -16.71
N SER A 87 -3.39 1.47 -17.24
CA SER A 87 -2.03 1.09 -16.88
C SER A 87 -1.03 2.07 -17.49
N ARG A 88 -0.18 2.68 -16.66
CA ARG A 88 0.93 3.54 -17.09
C ARG A 88 2.25 2.91 -16.69
N HIS A 89 3.02 2.53 -17.69
CA HIS A 89 4.38 2.05 -17.49
C HIS A 89 5.32 3.23 -17.23
N THR A 90 6.22 3.08 -16.26
CA THR A 90 7.33 4.02 -16.12
C THR A 90 8.34 3.77 -17.25
N CYS A 91 8.82 4.83 -17.85
CA CYS A 91 9.89 4.70 -18.84
C CYS A 91 11.15 4.11 -18.17
N PRO A 92 11.87 3.22 -18.84
CA PRO A 92 13.18 2.77 -18.36
C PRO A 92 14.07 3.98 -18.08
N TYR A 93 14.83 3.92 -16.99
CA TYR A 93 15.78 4.99 -16.57
C TYR A 93 15.16 6.34 -16.21
N THR A 94 13.88 6.40 -15.81
CA THR A 94 13.23 7.61 -15.26
C THR A 94 12.87 7.41 -13.78
N PRO A 95 13.82 7.56 -12.83
CA PRO A 95 13.58 7.36 -11.40
C PRO A 95 12.48 8.27 -10.83
N GLU A 96 12.30 9.44 -11.43
CA GLU A 96 11.33 10.45 -11.02
C GLU A 96 9.89 9.95 -11.08
N GLN A 97 9.58 9.11 -12.07
CA GLN A 97 8.24 8.53 -12.24
C GLN A 97 7.90 7.47 -11.18
N ASN A 98 8.91 6.85 -10.58
CA ASN A 98 8.73 5.80 -9.56
C ASN A 98 9.00 6.29 -8.13
N GLY A 99 9.44 7.55 -7.99
CA GLY A 99 9.89 8.12 -6.72
C GLY A 99 8.85 8.09 -5.59
N MET A 100 7.55 8.09 -5.90
CA MET A 100 6.50 7.97 -4.89
C MET A 100 6.49 6.56 -4.28
N ALA A 101 6.51 5.53 -5.10
CA ALA A 101 6.51 4.14 -4.64
C ALA A 101 7.81 3.80 -3.90
N GLU A 102 8.94 4.30 -4.38
CA GLU A 102 10.25 4.12 -3.72
C GLU A 102 10.30 4.78 -2.35
N ARG A 103 9.86 6.04 -2.23
CA ARG A 103 9.76 6.74 -0.93
C ARG A 103 8.83 6.01 0.03
N ALA A 104 7.67 5.55 -0.45
CA ALA A 104 6.73 4.79 0.37
C ALA A 104 7.32 3.46 0.84
N ASN A 105 8.03 2.74 -0.02
CA ASN A 105 8.74 1.52 0.35
C ASN A 105 9.77 1.77 1.43
N ARG A 106 10.63 2.77 1.25
CA ARG A 106 11.65 3.17 2.24
C ARG A 106 11.00 3.53 3.57
N TYR A 107 9.99 4.39 3.56
CA TYR A 107 9.28 4.83 4.75
C TYR A 107 8.67 3.65 5.53
N LEU A 108 8.05 2.70 4.83
CA LEU A 108 7.49 1.51 5.47
C LEU A 108 8.56 0.55 6.00
N ASP A 109 9.69 0.43 5.32
CA ASP A 109 10.81 -0.41 5.80
C ASP A 109 11.46 0.21 7.05
N GLU A 110 11.74 1.50 7.04
CA GLU A 110 12.30 2.22 8.19
C GLU A 110 11.38 2.13 9.42
N GLY A 111 10.07 2.34 9.21
CA GLY A 111 9.09 2.26 10.28
C GLY A 111 8.91 0.84 10.82
N ALA A 112 8.87 -0.17 9.97
CA ALA A 112 8.82 -1.56 10.40
C ALA A 112 10.06 -1.97 11.19
N CYS A 113 11.25 -1.56 10.74
CA CYS A 113 12.51 -1.80 11.46
C CYS A 113 12.50 -1.11 12.84
N ALA A 114 12.06 0.14 12.91
CA ALA A 114 11.95 0.86 14.19
C ALA A 114 10.99 0.17 15.18
N MET A 115 9.85 -0.33 14.68
CA MET A 115 8.89 -1.07 15.50
C MET A 115 9.47 -2.39 16.01
N LEU A 116 10.15 -3.15 15.16
CA LEU A 116 10.81 -4.40 15.56
C LEU A 116 11.88 -4.15 16.62
N ALA A 117 12.70 -3.12 16.43
CA ALA A 117 13.73 -2.74 17.38
C ALA A 117 13.13 -2.33 18.74
N ALA A 118 12.11 -1.48 18.73
CA ALA A 118 11.43 -1.03 19.95
C ALA A 118 10.78 -2.19 20.71
N ALA A 119 10.18 -3.13 20.01
CA ALA A 119 9.53 -4.32 20.59
C ALA A 119 10.54 -5.45 20.93
N ARG A 120 11.82 -5.32 20.54
CA ARG A 120 12.85 -6.38 20.63
C ARG A 120 12.41 -7.70 19.98
N LEU A 121 11.69 -7.59 18.85
CA LEU A 121 11.23 -8.74 18.10
C LEU A 121 12.20 -9.09 16.96
N PRO A 122 12.32 -10.39 16.61
CA PRO A 122 13.14 -10.82 15.48
C PRO A 122 12.71 -10.23 14.14
N GLU A 123 13.64 -10.09 13.21
CA GLU A 123 13.37 -9.64 11.85
C GLU A 123 12.28 -10.46 11.14
N ALA A 124 12.14 -11.74 11.47
CA ALA A 124 11.12 -12.61 10.90
C ALA A 124 9.66 -12.10 11.09
N PHE A 125 9.41 -11.12 11.98
CA PHE A 125 8.13 -10.42 12.12
C PHE A 125 7.99 -9.20 11.18
N TRP A 126 8.83 -9.07 10.18
CA TRP A 126 8.87 -7.91 9.28
C TRP A 126 7.53 -7.64 8.56
N ALA A 127 6.80 -8.68 8.17
CA ALA A 127 5.55 -8.53 7.44
C ALA A 127 4.44 -7.97 8.37
N GLU A 128 4.36 -8.48 9.57
CA GLU A 128 3.43 -8.05 10.62
C GLU A 128 3.73 -6.61 11.05
N ALA A 129 5.00 -6.29 11.28
CA ALA A 129 5.45 -4.92 11.58
C ALA A 129 5.14 -3.96 10.44
N SER A 130 5.43 -4.33 9.21
CA SER A 130 5.12 -3.56 8.01
C SER A 130 3.62 -3.28 7.85
N ARG A 131 2.77 -4.28 8.14
CA ARG A 131 1.30 -4.12 8.10
C ARG A 131 0.83 -3.14 9.17
N HIS A 132 1.32 -3.29 10.38
CA HIS A 132 0.94 -2.40 11.48
C HIS A 132 1.45 -0.97 11.23
N PHE A 133 2.71 -0.81 10.81
CA PHE A 133 3.23 0.51 10.48
C PHE A 133 2.48 1.17 9.30
N CYS A 134 2.06 0.40 8.30
CA CYS A 134 1.22 0.90 7.23
C CYS A 134 -0.12 1.46 7.75
N LEU A 135 -0.75 0.79 8.71
CA LEU A 135 -1.94 1.32 9.40
C LEU A 135 -1.61 2.65 10.09
N ILE A 136 -0.55 2.68 10.90
CA ILE A 136 -0.12 3.91 11.60
C ILE A 136 0.14 5.05 10.61
N ALA A 137 0.85 4.78 9.52
CA ALA A 137 1.13 5.76 8.48
C ALA A 137 -0.13 6.34 7.83
N ASN A 138 -1.20 5.54 7.69
CA ASN A 138 -2.46 5.96 7.09
C ASN A 138 -3.37 6.75 8.04
N ILE A 139 -3.21 6.58 9.35
CA ILE A 139 -3.99 7.29 10.37
C ILE A 139 -3.22 8.45 11.04
N THR A 140 -1.97 8.66 10.63
CA THR A 140 -1.17 9.78 11.09
C THR A 140 -1.38 10.96 10.13
N PRO A 141 -1.84 12.13 10.61
CA PRO A 141 -1.94 13.32 9.79
C PRO A 141 -0.57 13.71 9.23
N TRP A 142 -0.52 14.05 7.96
CA TRP A 142 0.69 14.54 7.32
C TRP A 142 0.56 16.04 7.05
N LYS A 143 1.69 16.75 7.11
CA LYS A 143 1.73 18.20 6.96
C LYS A 143 1.91 18.54 5.48
N LYS A 144 0.98 19.33 4.93
CA LYS A 144 1.19 20.08 3.69
C LYS A 144 1.51 21.52 4.06
N GLU A 145 2.32 22.21 3.26
CA GLU A 145 2.74 23.60 3.55
C GLU A 145 1.60 24.45 4.13
N GLY A 146 1.78 24.90 5.38
CA GLY A 146 0.89 25.84 6.06
C GLY A 146 -0.30 25.26 6.84
N SER A 147 -0.64 23.97 6.72
CA SER A 147 -1.77 23.37 7.44
C SER A 147 -1.53 21.93 7.86
N PHE A 148 -2.18 21.49 8.96
CA PHE A 148 -2.33 20.07 9.24
C PHE A 148 -3.40 19.51 8.34
N GLU A 149 -3.04 18.55 7.48
CA GLU A 149 -4.03 17.83 6.70
C GLU A 149 -4.61 16.67 7.50
N ILE A 150 -5.86 16.33 7.19
CA ILE A 150 -6.50 15.11 7.65
C ILE A 150 -5.72 13.89 7.17
N ASP A 151 -5.65 12.86 7.99
CA ASP A 151 -4.97 11.61 7.65
C ASP A 151 -5.62 10.88 6.46
N SER A 152 -4.89 9.96 5.85
CA SER A 152 -5.34 9.22 4.66
C SER A 152 -6.60 8.39 4.92
N HIS A 153 -6.74 7.84 6.13
CA HIS A 153 -7.92 7.07 6.53
C HIS A 153 -9.18 7.95 6.56
N GLN A 154 -9.08 9.13 7.19
CA GLN A 154 -10.20 10.07 7.29
C GLN A 154 -10.62 10.58 5.91
N ARG A 155 -9.65 10.84 5.02
CA ARG A 155 -9.96 11.22 3.63
C ARG A 155 -10.74 10.14 2.89
N LEU A 156 -10.35 8.88 3.06
CA LEU A 156 -10.98 7.76 2.38
C LEU A 156 -12.36 7.40 2.94
N HIS A 157 -12.51 7.44 4.27
CA HIS A 157 -13.71 6.96 4.96
C HIS A 157 -14.66 8.06 5.41
N GLY A 158 -14.30 9.34 5.24
CA GLY A 158 -15.09 10.51 5.68
C GLY A 158 -15.23 10.64 7.20
N ARG A 159 -14.50 9.82 7.97
CA ARG A 159 -14.55 9.80 9.45
C ARG A 159 -13.18 9.52 10.04
N PRO A 160 -12.85 10.08 11.22
CA PRO A 160 -11.60 9.81 11.90
C PRO A 160 -11.49 8.35 12.30
N PHE A 161 -10.24 7.87 12.43
CA PHE A 161 -9.96 6.54 12.95
C PHE A 161 -10.23 6.45 14.44
N SER A 162 -10.66 5.29 14.90
CA SER A 162 -10.95 5.03 16.31
C SER A 162 -9.69 4.58 17.06
N TYR A 163 -8.94 5.52 17.61
CA TYR A 163 -7.63 5.28 18.22
C TYR A 163 -7.64 4.35 19.44
N HIS A 164 -8.77 4.17 20.11
CA HIS A 164 -8.89 3.24 21.25
C HIS A 164 -8.63 1.77 20.87
N LEU A 165 -8.69 1.44 19.59
CA LEU A 165 -8.37 0.11 19.06
C LEU A 165 -6.87 -0.14 18.90
N LEU A 166 -6.07 0.93 18.92
CA LEU A 166 -4.62 0.80 18.78
C LEU A 166 -3.99 0.22 20.06
N ARG A 167 -2.99 -0.61 19.84
CA ARG A 167 -2.13 -1.14 20.89
C ARG A 167 -0.68 -0.89 20.51
N VAL A 168 0.16 -0.78 21.50
CA VAL A 168 1.60 -0.67 21.28
C VAL A 168 2.08 -1.97 20.62
N TRP A 169 2.80 -1.83 19.52
CA TRP A 169 3.37 -2.99 18.82
C TRP A 169 4.26 -3.81 19.74
N GLY A 170 4.05 -5.15 19.74
CA GLY A 170 4.82 -6.04 20.59
C GLY A 170 4.40 -6.08 22.06
N SER A 171 3.32 -5.38 22.45
CA SER A 171 2.76 -5.51 23.80
C SER A 171 2.18 -6.91 24.01
N LYS A 172 2.31 -7.44 25.21
CA LYS A 172 1.65 -8.70 25.61
C LYS A 172 0.13 -8.46 25.68
N CYS A 173 -0.62 -9.40 25.11
CA CYS A 173 -2.08 -9.47 25.22
C CYS A 173 -2.48 -10.18 26.51
#